data_4a18e305b33e4f5124946e8697d233ac
#
_entry.id   4a18e305b33e4f5124946e8697d233ac
#
_cell.length_a   1.000
_cell.length_b   1.000
_cell.length_c   1.000
_cell.angle_alpha   90.00
_cell.angle_beta   90.00
_cell.angle_gamma   90.00
#
_symmetry.space_group_name_H-M   'P 1'
#
loop_
_entity.id
_entity.type
_entity.pdbx_description
1 polymer ?
#
loop_
_entity_poly.entity_id
_entity_poly.type
_entity_poly.pdbx_seq_one_letter_code
_entity_poly.pdbx_strand_id
1 'polypeptide(L)'
;VKTFTRVMLPNVVPALVTVLVFSIVWYWNDYYQASMFLMSDQTLSVNLTMLNGMLSITAQNVAGLTSQDLMLMRDAVLECGCLVTLLPLLVMYLFLQRFFTESIERTGIVG
;
A
#
# COMPACT_ATOMS: atom_id res chain seq x y z
N VAL A 1 33.64 -12.73 -11.89
CA VAL A 1 32.44 -12.06 -12.42
C VAL A 1 31.45 -13.06 -13.01
N LYS A 2 31.87 -14.00 -13.86
CA LYS A 2 30.95 -15.00 -14.47
C LYS A 2 30.28 -15.94 -13.45
N THR A 3 30.95 -16.32 -12.39
CA THR A 3 30.39 -17.16 -11.31
C THR A 3 29.37 -16.41 -10.48
N PHE A 4 29.61 -15.13 -10.22
CA PHE A 4 28.69 -14.26 -9.51
C PHE A 4 27.36 -14.10 -10.25
N THR A 5 27.42 -13.78 -11.55
CA THR A 5 26.22 -13.53 -12.36
C THR A 5 25.45 -14.80 -12.73
N ARG A 6 26.12 -15.95 -12.88
CA ARG A 6 25.46 -17.21 -13.29
C ARG A 6 24.97 -18.08 -12.15
N VAL A 7 25.61 -18.01 -10.98
CA VAL A 7 25.30 -18.91 -9.86
C VAL A 7 24.76 -18.15 -8.66
N MET A 8 25.43 -17.09 -8.24
CA MET A 8 25.01 -16.37 -7.02
C MET A 8 23.78 -15.49 -7.28
N LEU A 9 23.76 -14.74 -8.37
CA LEU A 9 22.68 -13.78 -8.67
C LEU A 9 21.31 -14.45 -8.76
N PRO A 10 21.11 -15.56 -9.49
CA PRO A 10 19.79 -16.21 -9.55
C PRO A 10 19.32 -16.78 -8.20
N ASN A 11 20.24 -17.16 -7.31
CA ASN A 11 19.88 -17.63 -5.97
C ASN A 11 19.49 -16.51 -5.02
N VAL A 12 19.96 -15.28 -5.26
CA VAL A 12 19.66 -14.10 -4.44
C VAL A 12 18.40 -13.36 -4.92
N VAL A 13 17.96 -13.59 -6.17
CA VAL A 13 16.76 -12.93 -6.74
C VAL A 13 15.53 -13.02 -5.84
N PRO A 14 15.17 -14.17 -5.25
CA PRO A 14 14.01 -14.25 -4.36
C PRO A 14 14.13 -13.37 -3.12
N ALA A 15 15.30 -13.29 -2.53
CA ALA A 15 15.59 -12.42 -1.39
C ALA A 15 15.47 -10.93 -1.79
N LEU A 16 15.99 -10.56 -2.96
CA LEU A 16 15.86 -9.20 -3.49
C LEU A 16 14.42 -8.82 -3.76
N VAL A 17 13.62 -9.74 -4.31
CA VAL A 17 12.18 -9.50 -4.53
C VAL A 17 11.46 -9.29 -3.20
N THR A 18 11.78 -10.07 -2.17
CA THR A 18 11.22 -9.92 -0.83
C THR A 18 11.54 -8.56 -0.23
N VAL A 19 12.79 -8.13 -0.27
CA VAL A 19 13.22 -6.81 0.22
C VAL A 19 12.54 -5.69 -0.56
N LEU A 20 12.41 -5.82 -1.87
CA LEU A 20 11.74 -4.85 -2.71
C LEU A 20 10.25 -4.71 -2.34
N VAL A 21 9.54 -5.83 -2.14
CA VAL A 21 8.14 -5.82 -1.71
C VAL A 21 7.98 -5.12 -0.36
N PHE A 22 8.79 -5.48 0.63
CA PHE A 22 8.74 -4.83 1.94
C PHE A 22 9.04 -3.33 1.84
N SER A 23 10.00 -2.93 1.02
CA SER A 23 10.31 -1.52 0.80
C SER A 23 9.13 -0.76 0.18
N ILE A 24 8.48 -1.33 -0.85
CA ILE A 24 7.31 -0.72 -1.48
C ILE A 24 6.16 -0.57 -0.47
N VAL A 25 5.85 -1.62 0.29
CA VAL A 25 4.79 -1.57 1.32
C VAL A 25 5.12 -0.54 2.39
N TRP A 26 6.37 -0.47 2.82
CA TRP A 26 6.83 0.50 3.80
C TRP A 26 6.64 1.93 3.31
N TYR A 27 7.14 2.26 2.13
CA TYR A 27 7.00 3.59 1.54
C TYR A 27 5.57 3.95 1.16
N TRP A 28 4.77 2.96 0.77
CA TRP A 28 3.34 3.17 0.48
C TRP A 28 2.56 3.64 1.71
N ASN A 29 2.87 3.07 2.87
CA ASN A 29 2.23 3.41 4.13
C ASN A 29 2.91 4.58 4.88
N ASP A 30 3.91 5.21 4.28
CA ASP A 30 4.67 6.27 4.94
C ASP A 30 3.86 7.58 5.01
N TYR A 31 3.07 7.67 6.08
CA TYR A 31 2.32 8.86 6.43
C TYR A 31 3.19 9.92 7.13
N TYR A 32 4.06 9.48 8.06
CA TYR A 32 4.76 10.38 8.96
C TYR A 32 5.79 11.23 8.24
N GLN A 33 6.68 10.63 7.47
CA GLN A 33 7.70 11.35 6.71
C GLN A 33 7.07 12.22 5.63
N ALA A 34 6.07 11.67 4.91
CA ALA A 34 5.37 12.41 3.87
C ALA A 34 4.66 13.65 4.43
N SER A 35 4.02 13.56 5.58
CA SER A 35 3.35 14.72 6.21
C SER A 35 4.31 15.79 6.70
N MET A 36 5.54 15.41 7.08
CA MET A 36 6.55 16.35 7.57
C MET A 36 7.31 17.07 6.45
N PHE A 37 7.62 16.35 5.36
CA PHE A 37 8.55 16.87 4.33
C PHE A 37 7.85 17.31 3.04
N LEU A 38 6.67 16.79 2.74
CA LEU A 38 5.91 17.13 1.55
C LEU A 38 4.82 18.16 1.88
N MET A 39 5.11 19.42 1.70
CA MET A 39 4.13 20.49 1.98
C MET A 39 3.08 20.67 0.88
N SER A 40 3.39 20.35 -0.37
CA SER A 40 2.51 20.60 -1.53
C SER A 40 2.00 19.32 -2.21
N ASP A 41 2.83 18.28 -2.27
CA ASP A 41 2.50 17.03 -2.96
C ASP A 41 2.18 15.95 -1.94
N GLN A 42 0.89 15.75 -1.68
CA GLN A 42 0.43 14.83 -0.65
C GLN A 42 0.36 13.41 -1.19
N THR A 43 0.92 12.47 -0.43
CA THR A 43 0.80 11.04 -0.73
C THR A 43 -0.63 10.53 -0.45
N LEU A 44 -0.96 9.36 -1.01
CA LEU A 44 -2.27 8.71 -0.79
C LEU A 44 -2.58 8.52 0.71
N SER A 45 -1.58 8.16 1.50
CA SER A 45 -1.73 7.98 2.96
C SER A 45 -2.09 9.28 3.69
N VAL A 46 -1.47 10.40 3.30
CA VAL A 46 -1.77 11.73 3.86
C VAL A 46 -3.16 12.18 3.41
N ASN A 47 -3.49 12.04 2.13
CA ASN A 47 -4.80 12.42 1.60
C ASN A 47 -5.95 11.64 2.24
N LEU A 48 -5.76 10.35 2.51
CA LEU A 48 -6.77 9.52 3.18
C LEU A 48 -7.05 10.02 4.60
N THR A 49 -6.03 10.46 5.30
CA THR A 49 -6.18 11.05 6.65
C THR A 49 -6.87 12.41 6.61
N MET A 50 -6.53 13.25 5.63
CA MET A 50 -7.16 14.57 5.43
C MET A 50 -8.61 14.46 4.96
N LEU A 51 -8.97 13.41 4.21
CA LEU A 51 -10.33 13.15 3.74
C LEU A 51 -11.31 13.09 4.91
N ASN A 52 -10.91 12.48 6.01
CA ASN A 52 -11.71 12.43 7.23
C ASN A 52 -12.06 13.83 7.77
N GLY A 53 -11.10 14.74 7.79
CA GLY A 53 -11.31 16.13 8.20
C GLY A 53 -12.19 16.89 7.22
N MET A 54 -11.97 16.75 5.92
CA MET A 54 -12.75 17.42 4.88
C MET A 54 -14.20 16.96 4.88
N LEU A 55 -14.45 15.66 5.03
CA LEU A 55 -15.81 15.10 5.10
C LEU A 55 -16.58 15.62 6.31
N SER A 56 -15.92 15.77 7.46
CA SER A 56 -16.57 16.32 8.66
C SER A 56 -16.99 17.78 8.49
N ILE A 57 -16.21 18.59 7.80
CA ILE A 57 -16.51 20.00 7.50
C ILE A 57 -17.65 20.09 6.45
N THR A 58 -17.58 19.28 5.41
CA THR A 58 -18.61 19.26 4.35
C THR A 58 -19.95 18.80 4.90
N ALA A 59 -19.95 17.81 5.77
CA ALA A 59 -21.14 17.29 6.42
C ALA A 59 -21.88 18.35 7.27
N GLN A 60 -21.15 19.25 7.93
CA GLN A 60 -21.75 20.34 8.70
C GLN A 60 -22.45 21.38 7.82
N ASN A 61 -22.08 21.49 6.55
CA ASN A 61 -22.64 22.47 5.61
C ASN A 61 -23.84 21.96 4.80
N VAL A 62 -24.16 20.68 4.90
CA VAL A 62 -25.30 20.08 4.17
C VAL A 62 -26.55 20.17 5.04
N ALA A 63 -27.40 21.15 4.74
CA ALA A 63 -28.67 21.31 5.43
C ALA A 63 -29.64 20.17 5.08
N GLY A 64 -30.22 19.52 6.10
CA GLY A 64 -31.28 18.53 5.94
C GLY A 64 -30.92 17.08 6.18
N LEU A 65 -29.64 16.76 6.43
CA LEU A 65 -29.23 15.42 6.84
C LEU A 65 -29.21 15.30 8.35
N THR A 66 -29.56 14.13 8.86
CA THR A 66 -29.40 13.85 10.29
C THR A 66 -27.94 13.57 10.61
N SER A 67 -27.54 13.78 11.86
CA SER A 67 -26.17 13.48 12.30
C SER A 67 -25.77 12.02 12.03
N GLN A 68 -26.74 11.11 12.03
CA GLN A 68 -26.52 9.69 11.76
C GLN A 68 -26.26 9.42 10.28
N ASP A 69 -27.01 10.07 9.37
CA ASP A 69 -26.81 9.95 7.92
C ASP A 69 -25.42 10.47 7.51
N LEU A 70 -24.99 11.57 8.14
CA LEU A 70 -23.67 12.15 7.91
C LEU A 70 -22.53 11.22 8.34
N MET A 71 -22.67 10.53 9.48
CA MET A 71 -21.71 9.53 9.94
C MET A 71 -21.62 8.35 8.98
N LEU A 72 -22.75 7.81 8.55
CA LEU A 72 -22.79 6.69 7.60
C LEU A 72 -22.16 7.06 6.26
N MET A 73 -22.45 8.23 5.72
CA MET A 73 -21.84 8.71 4.47
C MET A 73 -20.34 8.88 4.62
N ARG A 74 -19.88 9.44 5.72
CA ARG A 74 -18.45 9.61 6.01
C ARG A 74 -17.73 8.26 6.07
N ASP A 75 -18.29 7.32 6.82
CA ASP A 75 -17.68 6.00 6.99
C ASP A 75 -17.63 5.24 5.65
N ALA A 76 -18.70 5.29 4.85
CA ALA A 76 -18.72 4.69 3.52
C ALA A 76 -17.65 5.28 2.58
N VAL A 77 -17.44 6.59 2.59
CA VAL A 77 -16.41 7.23 1.75
C VAL A 77 -15.00 6.87 2.23
N LEU A 78 -14.78 6.79 3.56
CA LEU A 78 -13.50 6.36 4.11
C LEU A 78 -13.19 4.90 3.76
N GLU A 79 -14.18 4.00 3.87
CA GLU A 79 -14.04 2.59 3.50
C GLU A 79 -13.69 2.44 2.02
N CYS A 80 -14.38 3.17 1.13
CA CYS A 80 -14.06 3.21 -0.29
C CYS A 80 -12.63 3.74 -0.55
N GLY A 81 -12.23 4.79 0.15
CA GLY A 81 -10.87 5.33 0.07
C GLY A 81 -9.80 4.32 0.49
N CYS A 82 -10.05 3.59 1.57
CA CYS A 82 -9.18 2.50 2.01
C CYS A 82 -9.07 1.38 0.97
N LEU A 83 -10.19 0.94 0.39
CA LEU A 83 -10.21 -0.07 -0.66
C LEU A 83 -9.41 0.36 -1.88
N VAL A 84 -9.61 1.59 -2.35
CA VAL A 84 -8.86 2.15 -3.49
C VAL A 84 -7.36 2.20 -3.20
N THR A 85 -6.98 2.56 -1.98
CA THR A 85 -5.58 2.62 -1.56
C THR A 85 -4.94 1.23 -1.46
N LEU A 86 -5.69 0.20 -1.06
CA LEU A 86 -5.21 -1.18 -0.96
C LEU A 86 -5.13 -1.88 -2.32
N LEU A 87 -5.94 -1.48 -3.30
CA LEU A 87 -6.06 -2.15 -4.59
C LEU A 87 -4.72 -2.28 -5.33
N PRO A 88 -3.90 -1.22 -5.51
CA PRO A 88 -2.61 -1.34 -6.18
C PRO A 88 -1.63 -2.26 -5.43
N LEU A 89 -1.67 -2.28 -4.09
CA LEU A 89 -0.85 -3.20 -3.29
C LEU A 89 -1.28 -4.66 -3.50
N LEU A 90 -2.59 -4.93 -3.54
CA LEU A 90 -3.13 -6.26 -3.81
C LEU A 90 -2.74 -6.74 -5.20
N VAL A 91 -2.88 -5.90 -6.22
CA VAL A 91 -2.48 -6.22 -7.60
C VAL A 91 -0.98 -6.54 -7.66
N MET A 92 -0.16 -5.70 -7.05
CA MET A 92 1.29 -5.95 -6.95
C MET A 92 1.59 -7.29 -6.26
N TYR A 93 0.93 -7.59 -5.15
CA TYR A 93 1.10 -8.85 -4.42
C TYR A 93 0.73 -10.06 -5.29
N LEU A 94 -0.38 -10.01 -6.05
CA LEU A 94 -0.81 -11.08 -6.95
C LEU A 94 0.24 -11.37 -8.05
N PHE A 95 0.91 -10.35 -8.56
CA PHE A 95 2.00 -10.54 -9.51
C PHE A 95 3.25 -11.13 -8.85
N LEU A 96 3.57 -10.71 -7.65
CA LEU A 96 4.80 -11.10 -6.95
C LEU A 96 4.70 -12.45 -6.24
N GLN A 97 3.49 -12.90 -5.85
CA GLN A 97 3.28 -14.21 -5.21
C GLN A 97 3.82 -15.36 -6.06
N ARG A 98 3.76 -15.24 -7.39
CA ARG A 98 4.31 -16.23 -8.32
C ARG A 98 5.82 -16.42 -8.13
N PHE A 99 6.56 -15.34 -7.89
CA PHE A 99 7.99 -15.41 -7.65
C PHE A 99 8.33 -16.03 -6.29
N PHE A 100 7.47 -15.84 -5.29
CA PHE A 100 7.64 -16.46 -3.97
C PHE A 100 7.43 -17.98 -4.04
N THR A 101 6.39 -18.44 -4.74
CA THR A 101 6.10 -19.88 -4.87
C THR A 101 7.20 -20.60 -5.64
N GLU A 102 7.67 -20.06 -6.77
CA GLU A 102 8.78 -20.64 -7.53
C GLU A 102 10.09 -20.73 -6.71
N SER A 103 10.32 -19.78 -5.82
CA SER A 103 11.48 -19.76 -4.93
C SER A 103 11.41 -20.84 -3.86
N ILE A 104 10.26 -21.05 -3.25
CA ILE A 104 10.05 -22.06 -2.19
C ILE A 104 10.16 -23.48 -2.79
N GLU A 105 9.61 -23.70 -3.97
CA GLU A 105 9.68 -24.99 -4.65
C GLU A 105 11.13 -25.37 -5.02
N ARG A 106 11.95 -24.41 -5.45
CA ARG A 106 13.36 -24.66 -5.74
C ARG A 106 14.20 -24.97 -4.51
N THR A 107 13.92 -24.34 -3.37
CA THR A 107 14.62 -24.61 -2.11
C THR A 107 14.14 -25.88 -1.43
N GLY A 108 12.90 -26.30 -1.66
CA GLY A 108 12.32 -27.53 -1.08
C GLY A 108 12.77 -28.82 -1.74
N ILE A 109 13.34 -28.78 -2.95
CA ILE A 109 13.81 -29.95 -3.69
C ILE A 109 15.26 -30.34 -3.37
N VAL A 110 15.99 -29.49 -2.65
CA VAL A 110 17.38 -29.75 -2.22
C VAL A 110 17.36 -30.19 -0.74
N GLY A 111 16.65 -31.25 -0.50
CA GLY A 111 16.62 -31.91 0.77
C GLY A 111 16.97 -33.37 0.61
#